data_d4f7c02c19f278ee870d25285b6ee220
#
_entry.id   d4f7c02c19f278ee870d25285b6ee220
#
_cell.length_a   1.000
_cell.length_b   1.000
_cell.length_c   1.000
_cell.angle_alpha   90.00
_cell.angle_beta   90.00
_cell.angle_gamma   90.00
#
_symmetry.space_group_name_H-M   'P 1'
#
loop_
_entity.id
_entity.type
_entity.pdbx_description
1 polymer ?
#
loop_
_entity_poly.entity_id
_entity_poly.type
_entity_poly.pdbx_seq_one_letter_code
_entity_poly.pdbx_strand_id
1 'polypeptide(L)'
;MYIFRQLSGLHMVEETLDRSDTRRLQITGGSTYIVSLPKRWVTEHGLVAKDEVRIEWRPSGTLRIIPEGSSVRKRREVEIHLDELPQVMILDHLIAAYLAGAQLIRIQTVHGFTRDHRRIFRQFVQSTRGIEIATEGENLIEMVTLLSPSEMPIHSSVNRMYLLISSQIRDIVEVLTGGDSEILDDSSEREREVDALRLLLERQIGQILESSSIEDSLGTSRWEAAEIGNIVRTLERMGDHTHNMSKLLIEQKVPLRLSIGERPLTAIPIWQNSIKSLIANFRRHDVKQIHDAKSALMTARSRLSEFETSLWEGGHETQEALFLDKLSESLRRLCAYSVDMAEILLNIHSHRNATEVTL
;
A
#
# COMPACT_ATOMS: atom_id res chain seq x y z
N MET A 1 35.99 -10.23 -33.02
CA MET A 1 34.74 -10.58 -33.70
C MET A 1 33.73 -11.08 -32.64
N TYR A 2 33.34 -10.18 -31.70
CA TYR A 2 32.36 -10.45 -30.64
C TYR A 2 31.77 -9.10 -30.16
N ILE A 3 30.96 -8.47 -30.98
CA ILE A 3 30.07 -7.35 -30.59
C ILE A 3 28.93 -7.33 -31.63
N PHE A 4 27.94 -8.20 -31.50
CA PHE A 4 26.64 -8.07 -32.18
C PHE A 4 25.71 -9.21 -31.70
N ARG A 5 25.29 -9.12 -30.40
CA ARG A 5 24.21 -9.98 -29.90
C ARG A 5 23.46 -9.39 -28.69
N GLN A 6 23.34 -8.06 -28.63
CA GLN A 6 22.66 -7.38 -27.52
C GLN A 6 21.51 -6.45 -27.94
N LEU A 7 20.96 -6.65 -29.14
CA LEU A 7 19.85 -5.79 -29.64
C LEU A 7 18.53 -6.53 -29.88
N SER A 8 18.39 -7.80 -29.45
CA SER A 8 17.11 -8.52 -29.60
C SER A 8 16.10 -8.31 -28.46
N GLY A 9 16.52 -7.70 -27.33
CA GLY A 9 15.65 -7.41 -26.19
C GLY A 9 14.87 -6.10 -26.27
N LEU A 10 15.33 -5.12 -27.06
CA LEU A 10 14.66 -3.83 -27.18
C LEU A 10 13.47 -3.82 -28.16
N HIS A 11 13.38 -4.79 -29.07
CA HIS A 11 12.26 -4.85 -30.03
C HIS A 11 10.94 -5.37 -29.43
N MET A 12 10.96 -6.05 -28.27
CA MET A 12 9.73 -6.54 -27.61
C MET A 12 9.01 -5.47 -26.78
N VAL A 13 9.67 -4.36 -26.41
CA VAL A 13 9.06 -3.29 -25.61
C VAL A 13 8.31 -2.27 -26.50
N GLU A 14 8.69 -2.12 -27.75
CA GLU A 14 8.03 -1.20 -28.70
C GLU A 14 6.70 -1.71 -29.27
N GLU A 15 6.49 -3.03 -29.32
CA GLU A 15 5.23 -3.61 -29.83
C GLU A 15 4.02 -3.47 -28.89
N THR A 16 4.22 -3.03 -27.65
CA THR A 16 3.14 -2.92 -26.64
C THR A 16 2.48 -1.53 -26.58
N LEU A 17 3.02 -0.51 -27.19
CA LEU A 17 2.56 0.88 -27.05
C LEU A 17 1.60 1.38 -28.14
N ASP A 18 1.51 0.76 -29.31
CA ASP A 18 0.57 1.18 -30.37
C ASP A 18 -0.47 0.08 -30.68
N ARG A 19 -1.40 -0.15 -29.74
CA ARG A 19 -2.56 -1.03 -29.93
C ARG A 19 -3.83 -0.25 -30.24
N SER A 20 -3.74 0.82 -31.03
CA SER A 20 -4.90 1.56 -31.48
C SER A 20 -5.37 1.05 -32.87
N ASP A 21 -6.66 0.72 -32.97
CA ASP A 21 -7.31 0.27 -34.16
C ASP A 21 -8.45 1.23 -34.50
N THR A 22 -8.43 1.88 -35.65
CA THR A 22 -9.53 2.73 -36.11
C THR A 22 -10.54 1.90 -36.91
N ARG A 23 -11.82 1.98 -36.53
CA ARG A 23 -12.94 1.30 -37.22
C ARG A 23 -14.02 2.30 -37.57
N ARG A 24 -14.72 2.04 -38.67
CA ARG A 24 -15.87 2.85 -39.10
C ARG A 24 -17.13 2.31 -38.47
N LEU A 25 -17.98 3.21 -37.97
CA LEU A 25 -19.33 2.86 -37.55
C LEU A 25 -20.18 2.49 -38.78
N GLN A 26 -20.95 1.42 -38.63
CA GLN A 26 -21.92 0.97 -39.61
C GLN A 26 -23.31 1.04 -39.01
N ILE A 27 -24.34 1.35 -39.82
CA ILE A 27 -25.73 1.36 -39.38
C ILE A 27 -26.41 0.10 -39.94
N THR A 28 -27.14 -0.61 -39.04
CA THR A 28 -27.98 -1.73 -39.42
C THR A 28 -29.39 -1.55 -38.85
N GLY A 29 -30.41 -1.98 -39.58
CA GLY A 29 -31.81 -1.88 -39.10
C GLY A 29 -32.31 -0.45 -38.87
N GLY A 30 -31.63 0.59 -39.38
CA GLY A 30 -32.05 1.99 -39.30
C GLY A 30 -31.69 2.76 -38.03
N SER A 31 -31.40 2.08 -36.91
CA SER A 31 -31.11 2.73 -35.63
C SER A 31 -29.95 2.12 -34.83
N THR A 32 -29.44 0.96 -35.22
CA THR A 32 -28.37 0.27 -34.50
C THR A 32 -27.01 0.54 -35.11
N TYR A 33 -26.06 1.01 -34.34
CA TYR A 33 -24.68 1.19 -34.76
C TYR A 33 -23.85 -0.04 -34.46
N ILE A 34 -23.02 -0.49 -35.42
CA ILE A 34 -22.10 -1.63 -35.28
C ILE A 34 -20.68 -1.15 -35.50
N VAL A 35 -19.76 -1.65 -34.69
CA VAL A 35 -18.31 -1.52 -34.86
C VAL A 35 -17.68 -2.91 -34.86
N SER A 36 -16.77 -3.18 -35.81
CA SER A 36 -16.03 -4.45 -35.86
C SER A 36 -14.91 -4.48 -34.82
N LEU A 37 -14.86 -5.54 -34.03
CA LEU A 37 -13.78 -5.76 -33.08
C LEU A 37 -12.48 -6.18 -33.77
N PRO A 38 -11.28 -5.78 -33.28
CA PRO A 38 -10.01 -6.24 -33.84
C PRO A 38 -9.89 -7.76 -33.77
N LYS A 39 -9.56 -8.42 -34.88
CA LYS A 39 -9.44 -9.88 -34.95
C LYS A 39 -8.44 -10.40 -33.90
N ARG A 40 -7.31 -9.70 -33.71
CA ARG A 40 -6.30 -10.04 -32.71
C ARG A 40 -6.91 -10.09 -31.33
N TRP A 41 -7.67 -9.05 -30.91
CA TRP A 41 -8.33 -8.99 -29.60
C TRP A 41 -9.31 -10.14 -29.39
N VAL A 42 -10.15 -10.44 -30.40
CA VAL A 42 -11.11 -11.58 -30.38
C VAL A 42 -10.37 -12.90 -30.17
N THR A 43 -9.28 -13.14 -30.90
CA THR A 43 -8.47 -14.37 -30.81
C THR A 43 -7.74 -14.46 -29.48
N GLU A 44 -7.15 -13.38 -28.98
CA GLU A 44 -6.44 -13.34 -27.69
C GLU A 44 -7.36 -13.62 -26.48
N HIS A 45 -8.67 -13.36 -26.62
CA HIS A 45 -9.67 -13.65 -25.60
C HIS A 45 -10.44 -14.96 -25.85
N GLY A 46 -10.09 -15.70 -26.90
CA GLY A 46 -10.72 -16.98 -27.23
C GLY A 46 -12.20 -16.86 -27.60
N LEU A 47 -12.65 -15.67 -28.07
CA LEU A 47 -14.03 -15.41 -28.44
C LEU A 47 -14.36 -16.01 -29.80
N VAL A 48 -15.58 -16.53 -29.94
CA VAL A 48 -16.15 -17.03 -31.19
C VAL A 48 -17.45 -16.30 -31.52
N ALA A 49 -17.94 -16.49 -32.73
CA ALA A 49 -19.22 -15.91 -33.16
C ALA A 49 -20.35 -16.35 -32.23
N LYS A 50 -21.16 -15.40 -31.77
CA LYS A 50 -22.27 -15.49 -30.83
C LYS A 50 -21.87 -15.40 -29.32
N ASP A 51 -20.59 -15.31 -29.01
CA ASP A 51 -20.19 -14.99 -27.63
C ASP A 51 -20.63 -13.58 -27.23
N GLU A 52 -20.94 -13.41 -25.97
CA GLU A 52 -21.41 -12.15 -25.42
C GLU A 52 -20.22 -11.29 -24.98
N VAL A 53 -20.34 -9.99 -25.23
CA VAL A 53 -19.44 -8.97 -24.70
C VAL A 53 -20.24 -7.92 -23.96
N ARG A 54 -19.77 -7.52 -22.79
CA ARG A 54 -20.37 -6.44 -22.03
C ARG A 54 -19.77 -5.11 -22.47
N ILE A 55 -20.63 -4.12 -22.71
CA ILE A 55 -20.22 -2.76 -23.07
C ILE A 55 -20.51 -1.84 -21.89
N GLU A 56 -19.50 -1.21 -21.36
CA GLU A 56 -19.58 -0.28 -20.23
C GLU A 56 -19.33 1.16 -20.68
N TRP A 57 -20.13 2.08 -20.17
CA TRP A 57 -19.90 3.50 -20.30
C TRP A 57 -18.95 3.96 -19.23
N ARG A 58 -17.93 4.72 -19.62
CA ARG A 58 -16.99 5.33 -18.68
C ARG A 58 -17.31 6.81 -18.46
N PRO A 59 -17.03 7.37 -17.26
CA PRO A 59 -17.21 8.79 -17.01
C PRO A 59 -16.47 9.70 -18.01
N SER A 60 -15.37 9.21 -18.59
CA SER A 60 -14.61 9.89 -19.66
C SER A 60 -15.34 9.96 -21.01
N GLY A 61 -16.58 9.46 -21.13
CA GLY A 61 -17.31 9.36 -22.38
C GLY A 61 -16.85 8.23 -23.32
N THR A 62 -15.89 7.40 -22.90
CA THR A 62 -15.43 6.24 -23.67
C THR A 62 -16.29 5.01 -23.41
N LEU A 63 -16.35 4.10 -24.39
CA LEU A 63 -16.94 2.78 -24.22
C LEU A 63 -15.82 1.76 -23.97
N ARG A 64 -16.07 0.86 -23.04
CA ARG A 64 -15.23 -0.28 -22.75
C ARG A 64 -15.94 -1.56 -23.10
N ILE A 65 -15.23 -2.47 -23.80
CA ILE A 65 -15.75 -3.78 -24.21
C ILE A 65 -15.04 -4.85 -23.39
N ILE A 66 -15.80 -5.70 -22.69
CA ILE A 66 -15.32 -6.76 -21.82
C ILE A 66 -15.85 -8.10 -22.34
N PRO A 67 -15.00 -9.12 -22.58
CA PRO A 67 -15.47 -10.44 -22.95
C PRO A 67 -16.17 -11.10 -21.75
N GLU A 68 -17.40 -11.56 -21.94
CA GLU A 68 -18.12 -12.38 -20.95
C GLU A 68 -17.89 -13.86 -21.27
N GLY A 69 -17.60 -14.67 -20.23
CA GLY A 69 -17.41 -16.11 -20.41
C GLY A 69 -16.11 -16.55 -21.07
N SER A 70 -15.13 -15.65 -21.24
CA SER A 70 -13.81 -16.04 -21.77
C SER A 70 -13.21 -17.19 -20.96
N SER A 71 -13.00 -18.35 -21.58
CA SER A 71 -12.38 -19.52 -20.99
C SER A 71 -10.87 -19.35 -20.74
N VAL A 72 -10.28 -18.30 -21.28
CA VAL A 72 -8.84 -18.00 -21.16
C VAL A 72 -8.56 -17.33 -19.82
N ARG A 73 -8.27 -18.12 -18.80
CA ARG A 73 -7.71 -17.61 -17.53
C ARG A 73 -6.26 -17.20 -17.75
N LYS A 74 -6.02 -15.90 -17.88
CA LYS A 74 -4.64 -15.37 -17.88
C LYS A 74 -4.12 -15.34 -16.45
N ARG A 75 -2.96 -15.95 -16.21
CA ARG A 75 -2.24 -15.89 -14.95
C ARG A 75 -1.01 -15.00 -15.14
N ARG A 76 -0.78 -14.05 -14.23
CA ARG A 76 0.44 -13.24 -14.23
C ARG A 76 1.57 -14.04 -13.58
N GLU A 77 2.61 -14.29 -14.35
CA GLU A 77 3.80 -15.01 -13.91
C GLU A 77 5.02 -14.11 -13.99
N VAL A 78 5.92 -14.24 -13.03
CA VAL A 78 7.21 -13.54 -13.00
C VAL A 78 8.31 -14.58 -12.82
N GLU A 79 9.31 -14.53 -13.67
CA GLU A 79 10.53 -15.38 -13.57
C GLU A 79 11.69 -14.53 -13.04
N ILE A 80 12.43 -15.09 -12.09
CA ILE A 80 13.60 -14.46 -11.45
C ILE A 80 14.77 -15.43 -11.59
N HIS A 81 15.82 -15.00 -12.29
CA HIS A 81 17.08 -15.74 -12.44
C HIS A 81 18.09 -15.22 -11.44
N LEU A 82 18.37 -15.99 -10.38
CA LEU A 82 19.23 -15.55 -9.28
C LEU A 82 20.69 -15.34 -9.69
N ASP A 83 21.15 -16.08 -10.70
CA ASP A 83 22.53 -15.98 -11.18
C ASP A 83 22.85 -14.60 -11.79
N GLU A 84 21.81 -13.82 -12.14
CA GLU A 84 21.91 -12.48 -12.69
C GLU A 84 21.76 -11.38 -11.61
N LEU A 85 21.45 -11.75 -10.34
CA LEU A 85 21.11 -10.81 -9.29
C LEU A 85 22.09 -10.84 -8.11
N PRO A 86 22.50 -9.67 -7.59
CA PRO A 86 23.16 -9.60 -6.30
C PRO A 86 22.25 -10.13 -5.19
N GLN A 87 22.80 -10.90 -4.26
CA GLN A 87 22.02 -11.51 -3.16
C GLN A 87 21.20 -10.49 -2.35
N VAL A 88 21.73 -9.30 -2.15
CA VAL A 88 21.04 -8.22 -1.40
C VAL A 88 19.76 -7.71 -2.09
N MET A 89 19.61 -7.93 -3.39
CA MET A 89 18.45 -7.48 -4.18
C MET A 89 17.36 -8.55 -4.33
N ILE A 90 17.61 -9.78 -3.90
CA ILE A 90 16.66 -10.90 -4.10
C ILE A 90 15.31 -10.60 -3.42
N LEU A 91 15.33 -10.13 -2.17
CA LEU A 91 14.11 -9.78 -1.45
C LEU A 91 13.32 -8.67 -2.15
N ASP A 92 14.01 -7.65 -2.63
CA ASP A 92 13.37 -6.52 -3.32
C ASP A 92 12.68 -6.97 -4.62
N HIS A 93 13.32 -7.89 -5.39
CA HIS A 93 12.74 -8.44 -6.61
C HIS A 93 11.50 -9.31 -6.32
N LEU A 94 11.53 -10.09 -5.24
CA LEU A 94 10.37 -10.86 -4.79
C LEU A 94 9.21 -9.96 -4.38
N ILE A 95 9.48 -8.92 -3.60
CA ILE A 95 8.49 -7.90 -3.21
C ILE A 95 7.96 -7.19 -4.46
N ALA A 96 8.80 -6.78 -5.39
CA ALA A 96 8.38 -6.13 -6.63
C ALA A 96 7.48 -7.05 -7.48
N ALA A 97 7.81 -8.34 -7.61
CA ALA A 97 6.96 -9.32 -8.29
C ALA A 97 5.59 -9.48 -7.60
N TYR A 98 5.58 -9.52 -6.26
CA TYR A 98 4.35 -9.56 -5.48
C TYR A 98 3.48 -8.31 -5.70
N LEU A 99 4.06 -7.13 -5.62
CA LEU A 99 3.36 -5.85 -5.84
C LEU A 99 2.86 -5.70 -7.28
N ALA A 100 3.61 -6.22 -8.26
CA ALA A 100 3.19 -6.29 -9.67
C ALA A 100 1.99 -7.23 -9.89
N GLY A 101 1.48 -7.90 -8.85
CA GLY A 101 0.29 -8.75 -8.96
C GLY A 101 0.59 -10.16 -9.45
N ALA A 102 1.86 -10.65 -9.42
CA ALA A 102 2.20 -12.00 -9.81
C ALA A 102 1.37 -13.05 -9.04
N GLN A 103 0.77 -13.97 -9.77
CA GLN A 103 0.05 -15.12 -9.22
C GLN A 103 0.97 -16.34 -9.08
N LEU A 104 2.06 -16.36 -9.87
CA LEU A 104 3.14 -17.31 -9.77
C LEU A 104 4.47 -16.54 -9.89
N ILE A 105 5.38 -16.81 -8.96
CA ILE A 105 6.77 -16.36 -9.02
C ILE A 105 7.63 -17.62 -9.15
N ARG A 106 8.35 -17.74 -10.27
CA ARG A 106 9.35 -18.77 -10.50
C ARG A 106 10.73 -18.22 -10.25
N ILE A 107 11.48 -18.89 -9.40
CA ILE A 107 12.84 -18.51 -9.06
C ILE A 107 13.75 -19.64 -9.51
N GLN A 108 14.75 -19.32 -10.34
CA GLN A 108 15.65 -20.28 -10.94
C GLN A 108 17.11 -19.92 -10.67
N THR A 109 17.95 -20.95 -10.56
CA THR A 109 19.42 -20.83 -10.47
C THR A 109 20.09 -22.02 -11.11
N VAL A 110 21.22 -21.81 -11.72
CA VAL A 110 22.05 -22.91 -12.31
C VAL A 110 22.86 -23.66 -11.22
N HIS A 111 23.21 -22.93 -10.16
CA HIS A 111 24.16 -23.43 -9.14
C HIS A 111 23.53 -24.06 -7.89
N GLY A 112 22.19 -24.13 -7.86
CA GLY A 112 21.46 -24.60 -6.68
C GLY A 112 21.28 -23.51 -5.61
N PHE A 113 20.22 -23.64 -4.81
CA PHE A 113 19.91 -22.67 -3.77
C PHE A 113 20.75 -22.86 -2.52
N THR A 114 21.39 -21.79 -2.08
CA THR A 114 22.12 -21.73 -0.81
C THR A 114 21.18 -21.68 0.40
N ARG A 115 21.73 -21.86 1.62
CA ARG A 115 20.97 -21.67 2.87
C ARG A 115 20.45 -20.22 3.01
N ASP A 116 21.24 -19.25 2.56
CA ASP A 116 20.86 -17.83 2.61
C ASP A 116 19.74 -17.53 1.64
N HIS A 117 19.74 -18.08 0.43
CA HIS A 117 18.64 -17.98 -0.51
C HIS A 117 17.33 -18.49 0.13
N ARG A 118 17.34 -19.69 0.73
CA ARG A 118 16.17 -20.26 1.39
C ARG A 118 15.70 -19.45 2.60
N ARG A 119 16.62 -18.78 3.31
CA ARG A 119 16.27 -17.86 4.39
C ARG A 119 15.52 -16.62 3.87
N ILE A 120 16.01 -16.03 2.76
CA ILE A 120 15.36 -14.90 2.11
C ILE A 120 13.95 -15.28 1.63
N PHE A 121 13.79 -16.45 1.03
CA PHE A 121 12.48 -16.93 0.57
C PHE A 121 11.48 -17.09 1.72
N ARG A 122 11.89 -17.66 2.83
CA ARG A 122 11.06 -17.76 4.04
C ARG A 122 10.73 -16.39 4.62
N GLN A 123 11.71 -15.50 4.68
CA GLN A 123 11.49 -14.12 5.11
C GLN A 123 10.43 -13.42 4.23
N PHE A 124 10.53 -13.57 2.90
CA PHE A 124 9.56 -13.01 1.97
C PHE A 124 8.15 -13.55 2.22
N VAL A 125 7.97 -14.88 2.33
CA VAL A 125 6.66 -15.49 2.63
C VAL A 125 6.10 -14.99 3.97
N GLN A 126 6.95 -14.82 4.99
CA GLN A 126 6.54 -14.29 6.30
C GLN A 126 6.19 -12.81 6.28
N SER A 127 6.83 -12.02 5.41
CA SER A 127 6.60 -10.58 5.29
C SER A 127 5.45 -10.19 4.35
N THR A 128 4.87 -11.16 3.65
CA THR A 128 3.77 -10.94 2.69
C THR A 128 2.51 -11.71 3.10
N ARG A 129 1.37 -11.32 2.55
CA ARG A 129 0.10 -11.99 2.83
C ARG A 129 -0.36 -12.82 1.62
N GLY A 130 -0.74 -14.07 1.89
CA GLY A 130 -1.39 -14.93 0.91
C GLY A 130 -0.48 -15.45 -0.19
N ILE A 131 0.82 -15.53 0.04
CA ILE A 131 1.76 -16.21 -0.84
C ILE A 131 2.33 -17.42 -0.13
N GLU A 132 2.50 -18.53 -0.87
CA GLU A 132 3.02 -19.81 -0.34
C GLU A 132 4.01 -20.42 -1.31
N ILE A 133 4.96 -21.20 -0.78
CA ILE A 133 5.89 -22.00 -1.59
C ILE A 133 5.14 -23.25 -2.05
N ALA A 134 4.84 -23.33 -3.35
CA ALA A 134 4.15 -24.48 -3.94
C ALA A 134 5.11 -25.61 -4.31
N THR A 135 6.29 -25.26 -4.79
CA THR A 135 7.35 -26.23 -5.19
C THR A 135 8.69 -25.75 -4.67
N GLU A 136 9.45 -26.63 -4.04
CA GLU A 136 10.80 -26.35 -3.59
C GLU A 136 11.75 -27.46 -4.07
N GLY A 137 12.53 -27.14 -5.11
CA GLY A 137 13.57 -27.99 -5.67
C GLY A 137 14.98 -27.52 -5.37
N GLU A 138 15.96 -28.11 -6.01
CA GLU A 138 17.36 -27.71 -5.90
C GLU A 138 17.64 -26.41 -6.68
N ASN A 139 17.09 -26.30 -7.88
CA ASN A 139 17.35 -25.23 -8.84
C ASN A 139 16.10 -24.42 -9.22
N LEU A 140 14.91 -24.82 -8.75
CA LEU A 140 13.63 -24.19 -9.04
C LEU A 140 12.80 -24.11 -7.77
N ILE A 141 12.29 -22.92 -7.49
CA ILE A 141 11.24 -22.67 -6.48
C ILE A 141 10.09 -21.98 -7.19
N GLU A 142 8.86 -22.43 -6.89
CA GLU A 142 7.65 -21.78 -7.33
C GLU A 142 6.84 -21.30 -6.12
N MET A 143 6.50 -20.04 -6.14
CA MET A 143 5.63 -19.41 -5.13
C MET A 143 4.32 -18.99 -5.78
N VAL A 144 3.22 -19.33 -5.13
CA VAL A 144 1.86 -19.06 -5.63
C VAL A 144 1.12 -18.11 -4.69
N THR A 145 0.34 -17.19 -5.25
CA THR A 145 -0.57 -16.34 -4.49
C THR A 145 -1.91 -17.05 -4.37
N LEU A 146 -2.36 -17.29 -3.13
CA LEU A 146 -3.62 -17.96 -2.81
C LEU A 146 -4.78 -17.01 -2.60
N LEU A 147 -4.51 -15.75 -2.20
CA LEU A 147 -5.55 -14.75 -1.94
C LEU A 147 -6.07 -14.12 -3.23
N SER A 148 -7.40 -14.13 -3.38
CA SER A 148 -8.08 -13.29 -4.34
C SER A 148 -8.12 -11.83 -3.84
N PRO A 149 -7.93 -10.83 -4.72
CA PRO A 149 -8.01 -9.41 -4.33
C PRO A 149 -9.31 -9.02 -3.64
N SER A 150 -10.43 -9.68 -4.00
CA SER A 150 -11.77 -9.40 -3.48
C SER A 150 -12.03 -9.96 -2.08
N GLU A 151 -11.19 -10.89 -1.57
CA GLU A 151 -11.43 -11.56 -0.29
C GLU A 151 -11.10 -10.72 0.94
N MET A 152 -10.24 -9.71 0.79
CA MET A 152 -9.88 -8.80 1.87
C MET A 152 -10.28 -7.36 1.52
N PRO A 153 -11.37 -6.83 2.12
CA PRO A 153 -11.78 -5.45 1.88
C PRO A 153 -10.69 -4.45 2.32
N ILE A 154 -10.37 -3.49 1.45
CA ILE A 154 -9.36 -2.45 1.68
C ILE A 154 -9.58 -1.75 3.04
N HIS A 155 -10.82 -1.38 3.33
CA HIS A 155 -11.18 -0.72 4.60
C HIS A 155 -10.82 -1.53 5.85
N SER A 156 -10.95 -2.85 5.79
CA SER A 156 -10.62 -3.73 6.91
C SER A 156 -9.12 -3.75 7.17
N SER A 157 -8.31 -3.82 6.11
CA SER A 157 -6.86 -3.81 6.20
C SER A 157 -6.31 -2.45 6.68
N VAL A 158 -6.85 -1.34 6.18
CA VAL A 158 -6.53 0.02 6.66
C VAL A 158 -6.89 0.18 8.14
N ASN A 159 -8.08 -0.28 8.55
CA ASN A 159 -8.49 -0.23 9.95
C ASN A 159 -7.59 -1.11 10.84
N ARG A 160 -7.13 -2.26 10.35
CA ARG A 160 -6.19 -3.12 11.10
C ARG A 160 -4.86 -2.43 11.32
N MET A 161 -4.28 -1.76 10.29
CA MET A 161 -3.07 -0.95 10.45
C MET A 161 -3.25 0.11 11.54
N TYR A 162 -4.34 0.88 11.49
CA TYR A 162 -4.67 1.87 12.53
C TYR A 162 -4.74 1.25 13.93
N LEU A 163 -5.39 0.09 14.10
CA LEU A 163 -5.54 -0.56 15.40
C LEU A 163 -4.18 -1.01 15.97
N LEU A 164 -3.27 -1.52 15.15
CA LEU A 164 -1.91 -1.89 15.54
C LEU A 164 -1.14 -0.67 16.04
N ILE A 165 -1.13 0.42 15.26
CA ILE A 165 -0.45 1.66 15.61
C ILE A 165 -1.02 2.27 16.90
N SER A 166 -2.36 2.33 17.01
CA SER A 166 -3.03 2.87 18.20
C SER A 166 -2.80 2.04 19.44
N SER A 167 -2.69 0.71 19.30
CA SER A 167 -2.34 -0.18 20.42
C SER A 167 -0.93 0.10 20.89
N GLN A 168 0.02 0.19 19.97
CA GLN A 168 1.42 0.45 20.29
C GLN A 168 1.62 1.81 20.98
N ILE A 169 0.89 2.85 20.57
CA ILE A 169 0.91 4.15 21.27
C ILE A 169 0.38 4.04 22.70
N ARG A 170 -0.65 3.22 22.96
CA ARG A 170 -1.14 3.01 24.33
C ARG A 170 -0.08 2.36 25.23
N ASP A 171 0.60 1.34 24.71
CA ASP A 171 1.65 0.63 25.44
C ASP A 171 2.86 1.56 25.69
N ILE A 172 3.24 2.38 24.71
CA ILE A 172 4.26 3.44 24.87
C ILE A 172 3.89 4.41 26.00
N VAL A 173 2.63 4.87 26.04
CA VAL A 173 2.15 5.76 27.11
C VAL A 173 2.20 5.07 28.46
N GLU A 174 1.80 3.80 28.55
CA GLU A 174 1.85 3.02 29.77
C GLU A 174 3.28 2.94 30.32
N VAL A 175 4.27 2.63 29.49
CA VAL A 175 5.69 2.60 29.89
C VAL A 175 6.17 3.99 30.32
N LEU A 176 5.86 5.04 29.56
CA LEU A 176 6.24 6.42 29.88
C LEU A 176 5.63 6.90 31.21
N THR A 177 4.48 6.37 31.61
CA THR A 177 3.83 6.72 32.88
C THR A 177 4.21 5.80 34.02
N GLY A 178 5.14 4.86 33.79
CA GLY A 178 5.75 4.01 34.83
C GLY A 178 5.33 2.55 34.80
N GLY A 179 4.68 2.11 33.73
CA GLY A 179 4.39 0.70 33.46
C GLY A 179 5.65 -0.09 33.07
N ASP A 180 5.49 -1.41 32.96
CA ASP A 180 6.57 -2.32 32.61
C ASP A 180 6.89 -2.25 31.10
N SER A 181 8.18 -2.17 30.77
CA SER A 181 8.65 -2.14 29.38
C SER A 181 8.49 -3.48 28.64
N GLU A 182 8.27 -4.60 29.32
CA GLU A 182 8.01 -5.91 28.68
C GLU A 182 6.81 -5.89 27.73
N ILE A 183 5.84 -4.98 27.94
CA ILE A 183 4.69 -4.81 27.04
C ILE A 183 5.09 -4.31 25.64
N LEU A 184 6.33 -3.81 25.45
CA LEU A 184 6.86 -3.36 24.16
C LEU A 184 7.63 -4.45 23.41
N ASP A 185 7.82 -5.63 23.98
CA ASP A 185 8.65 -6.70 23.37
C ASP A 185 8.11 -7.18 22.01
N ASP A 186 6.79 -7.12 21.80
CA ASP A 186 6.14 -7.47 20.54
C ASP A 186 6.13 -6.32 19.49
N SER A 187 6.74 -5.20 19.79
CA SER A 187 6.77 -4.00 18.92
C SER A 187 7.29 -4.33 17.50
N SER A 188 8.32 -5.17 17.38
CA SER A 188 8.85 -5.60 16.08
C SER A 188 7.90 -6.54 15.31
N GLU A 189 7.03 -7.27 16.01
CA GLU A 189 6.02 -8.12 15.36
C GLU A 189 4.87 -7.29 14.81
N ARG A 190 4.47 -6.27 15.57
CA ARG A 190 3.42 -5.32 15.13
C ARG A 190 3.88 -4.50 13.93
N GLU A 191 5.13 -4.05 13.91
CA GLU A 191 5.71 -3.35 12.76
C GLU A 191 5.71 -4.24 11.51
N ARG A 192 6.18 -5.50 11.63
CA ARG A 192 6.10 -6.46 10.52
C ARG A 192 4.67 -6.73 10.06
N GLU A 193 3.68 -6.73 10.96
CA GLU A 193 2.28 -6.87 10.57
C GLU A 193 1.75 -5.66 9.81
N VAL A 194 2.14 -4.44 10.20
CA VAL A 194 1.81 -3.19 9.48
C VAL A 194 2.42 -3.23 8.06
N ASP A 195 3.68 -3.62 7.94
CA ASP A 195 4.36 -3.78 6.65
C ASP A 195 3.69 -4.80 5.74
N ALA A 196 3.34 -5.97 6.27
CA ALA A 196 2.66 -7.00 5.50
C ALA A 196 1.28 -6.54 5.00
N LEU A 197 0.56 -5.73 5.80
CA LEU A 197 -0.71 -5.12 5.40
C LEU A 197 -0.49 -4.03 4.33
N ARG A 198 0.56 -3.23 4.44
CA ARG A 198 0.95 -2.26 3.41
C ARG A 198 1.20 -2.95 2.08
N LEU A 199 2.04 -3.99 2.05
CA LEU A 199 2.34 -4.73 0.82
C LEU A 199 1.07 -5.35 0.20
N LEU A 200 0.18 -5.90 1.02
CA LEU A 200 -1.10 -6.43 0.54
C LEU A 200 -1.97 -5.35 -0.11
N LEU A 201 -2.12 -4.21 0.56
CA LEU A 201 -2.92 -3.09 0.07
C LEU A 201 -2.32 -2.47 -1.21
N GLU A 202 -1.00 -2.27 -1.28
CA GLU A 202 -0.33 -1.78 -2.48
C GLU A 202 -0.51 -2.75 -3.67
N ARG A 203 -0.45 -4.07 -3.42
CA ARG A 203 -0.78 -5.09 -4.43
C ARG A 203 -2.22 -4.98 -4.92
N GLN A 204 -3.21 -4.86 -4.00
CA GLN A 204 -4.63 -4.70 -4.37
C GLN A 204 -4.85 -3.42 -5.18
N ILE A 205 -4.25 -2.31 -4.76
CA ILE A 205 -4.32 -1.02 -5.47
C ILE A 205 -3.76 -1.17 -6.89
N GLY A 206 -2.58 -1.78 -7.05
CA GLY A 206 -2.00 -2.05 -8.38
C GLY A 206 -2.94 -2.85 -9.27
N GLN A 207 -3.63 -3.85 -8.72
CA GLN A 207 -4.59 -4.65 -9.46
C GLN A 207 -5.87 -3.89 -9.84
N ILE A 208 -6.36 -2.97 -8.98
CA ILE A 208 -7.49 -2.07 -9.31
C ILE A 208 -7.10 -1.14 -10.47
N LEU A 209 -5.89 -0.59 -10.44
CA LEU A 209 -5.42 0.33 -11.48
C LEU A 209 -5.36 -0.35 -12.87
N GLU A 210 -5.08 -1.65 -12.92
CA GLU A 210 -4.95 -2.40 -14.17
C GLU A 210 -6.23 -3.10 -14.62
N SER A 211 -7.07 -3.55 -13.68
CA SER A 211 -8.25 -4.37 -13.97
C SER A 211 -9.53 -3.72 -13.45
N SER A 212 -10.44 -3.46 -14.37
CA SER A 212 -11.76 -2.94 -14.01
C SER A 212 -12.67 -4.00 -13.38
N SER A 213 -12.46 -5.27 -13.70
CA SER A 213 -13.18 -6.34 -13.00
C SER A 213 -12.86 -6.34 -11.52
N ILE A 214 -11.61 -6.03 -11.15
CA ILE A 214 -11.20 -5.89 -9.75
C ILE A 214 -11.70 -4.55 -9.18
N GLU A 215 -11.64 -3.46 -9.95
CA GLU A 215 -12.23 -2.16 -9.61
C GLU A 215 -13.71 -2.32 -9.22
N ASP A 216 -14.48 -3.00 -10.07
CA ASP A 216 -15.91 -3.25 -9.86
C ASP A 216 -16.15 -4.17 -8.64
N SER A 217 -15.36 -5.23 -8.48
CA SER A 217 -15.52 -6.19 -7.39
C SER A 217 -15.21 -5.59 -6.01
N LEU A 218 -14.28 -4.64 -5.94
CA LEU A 218 -13.90 -3.94 -4.72
C LEU A 218 -14.69 -2.64 -4.50
N GLY A 219 -15.48 -2.20 -5.49
CA GLY A 219 -16.30 -0.98 -5.42
C GLY A 219 -15.47 0.30 -5.19
N THR A 220 -14.22 0.31 -5.68
CA THR A 220 -13.27 1.41 -5.48
C THR A 220 -12.75 1.86 -6.82
N SER A 221 -12.97 3.14 -7.20
CA SER A 221 -12.46 3.67 -8.46
C SER A 221 -10.93 3.71 -8.48
N ARG A 222 -10.35 3.70 -9.69
CA ARG A 222 -8.89 3.79 -9.87
C ARG A 222 -8.30 5.03 -9.22
N TRP A 223 -8.97 6.16 -9.36
CA TRP A 223 -8.54 7.41 -8.76
C TRP A 223 -8.55 7.32 -7.23
N GLU A 224 -9.64 6.81 -6.66
CA GLU A 224 -9.77 6.61 -5.22
C GLU A 224 -8.74 5.58 -4.70
N ALA A 225 -8.48 4.50 -5.45
CA ALA A 225 -7.46 3.52 -5.11
C ALA A 225 -6.05 4.16 -5.04
N ALA A 226 -5.72 5.08 -5.94
CA ALA A 226 -4.45 5.82 -5.90
C ALA A 226 -4.35 6.68 -4.62
N GLU A 227 -5.41 7.40 -4.25
CA GLU A 227 -5.47 8.18 -3.01
C GLU A 227 -5.38 7.29 -1.76
N ILE A 228 -6.03 6.14 -1.76
CA ILE A 228 -5.92 5.15 -0.67
C ILE A 228 -4.47 4.66 -0.53
N GLY A 229 -3.73 4.51 -1.63
CA GLY A 229 -2.30 4.19 -1.59
C GLY A 229 -1.49 5.19 -0.79
N ASN A 230 -1.81 6.47 -0.90
CA ASN A 230 -1.19 7.53 -0.10
C ASN A 230 -1.55 7.38 1.39
N ILE A 231 -2.82 7.07 1.74
CA ILE A 231 -3.23 6.78 3.13
C ILE A 231 -2.44 5.59 3.70
N VAL A 232 -2.30 4.52 2.93
CA VAL A 232 -1.56 3.31 3.36
C VAL A 232 -0.11 3.66 3.70
N ARG A 233 0.56 4.48 2.88
CA ARG A 233 1.93 4.94 3.14
C ARG A 233 2.03 5.86 4.35
N THR A 234 1.03 6.71 4.60
CA THR A 234 1.04 7.53 5.82
C THR A 234 0.89 6.67 7.07
N LEU A 235 0.06 5.63 7.04
CA LEU A 235 -0.11 4.70 8.15
C LEU A 235 1.16 3.87 8.40
N GLU A 236 1.82 3.39 7.37
CA GLU A 236 3.10 2.68 7.53
C GLU A 236 4.15 3.57 8.20
N ARG A 237 4.33 4.81 7.73
CA ARG A 237 5.25 5.76 8.38
C ARG A 237 4.89 6.05 9.85
N MET A 238 3.58 6.08 10.18
CA MET A 238 3.16 6.16 11.58
C MET A 238 3.59 4.91 12.36
N GLY A 239 3.47 3.73 11.76
CA GLY A 239 3.96 2.45 12.31
C GLY A 239 5.45 2.50 12.61
N ASP A 240 6.27 2.96 11.67
CA ASP A 240 7.73 3.13 11.85
C ASP A 240 8.05 4.04 13.02
N HIS A 241 7.36 5.18 13.14
CA HIS A 241 7.60 6.10 14.26
C HIS A 241 7.15 5.53 15.60
N THR A 242 6.05 4.76 15.66
CA THR A 242 5.65 4.08 16.90
C THR A 242 6.66 3.00 17.30
N HIS A 243 7.17 2.25 16.33
CA HIS A 243 8.23 1.27 16.58
C HIS A 243 9.54 1.93 17.05
N ASN A 244 9.93 3.06 16.43
CA ASN A 244 11.10 3.82 16.86
C ASN A 244 10.95 4.38 18.28
N MET A 245 9.75 4.83 18.68
CA MET A 245 9.47 5.21 20.07
C MET A 245 9.59 4.03 21.03
N SER A 246 9.09 2.84 20.65
CA SER A 246 9.24 1.62 21.44
C SER A 246 10.72 1.25 21.64
N LYS A 247 11.51 1.28 20.57
CA LYS A 247 12.97 1.05 20.64
C LYS A 247 13.66 2.06 21.56
N LEU A 248 13.30 3.33 21.43
CA LEU A 248 13.85 4.40 22.27
C LEU A 248 13.61 4.14 23.77
N LEU A 249 12.44 3.58 24.12
CA LEU A 249 12.10 3.23 25.49
C LEU A 249 12.82 1.97 26.00
N ILE A 250 12.91 0.93 25.16
CA ILE A 250 13.60 -0.33 25.50
C ILE A 250 15.11 -0.09 25.70
N GLU A 251 15.72 0.76 24.88
CA GLU A 251 17.16 1.06 24.93
C GLU A 251 17.54 1.99 26.08
N GLN A 252 16.57 2.59 26.75
CA GLN A 252 16.82 3.55 27.81
C GLN A 252 17.31 2.87 29.08
N LYS A 253 18.49 3.27 29.58
CA LYS A 253 19.09 2.73 30.80
C LYS A 253 18.41 3.21 32.08
N VAL A 254 17.79 4.38 32.05
CA VAL A 254 17.07 4.99 33.17
C VAL A 254 15.66 5.34 32.72
N PRO A 255 14.61 4.73 33.28
CA PRO A 255 13.25 5.01 32.85
C PRO A 255 12.87 6.46 33.22
N LEU A 256 12.68 7.29 32.20
CA LEU A 256 12.09 8.62 32.35
C LEU A 256 10.59 8.46 32.57
N ARG A 257 10.06 8.96 33.66
CA ARG A 257 8.62 8.96 33.93
C ARG A 257 8.04 10.32 33.56
N LEU A 258 7.04 10.31 32.69
CA LEU A 258 6.33 11.51 32.27
C LEU A 258 4.87 11.44 32.70
N SER A 259 4.27 12.60 32.96
CA SER A 259 2.84 12.69 33.18
C SER A 259 2.09 12.98 31.85
N ILE A 260 0.90 12.41 31.68
CA ILE A 260 0.07 12.62 30.48
C ILE A 260 -0.23 14.11 30.27
N GLY A 261 -0.30 14.92 31.34
CA GLY A 261 -0.49 16.37 31.28
C GLY A 261 0.76 17.17 30.90
N GLU A 262 1.93 16.52 30.80
CA GLU A 262 3.19 17.17 30.47
C GLU A 262 3.57 17.01 29.00
N ARG A 263 4.32 17.98 28.49
CA ARG A 263 4.87 17.87 27.12
C ARG A 263 5.98 16.82 27.09
N PRO A 264 6.09 16.01 26.02
CA PRO A 264 5.29 16.07 24.78
C PRO A 264 4.00 15.25 24.81
N LEU A 265 3.67 14.54 25.91
CA LEU A 265 2.54 13.58 25.97
C LEU A 265 1.16 14.22 25.76
N THR A 266 1.01 15.53 25.99
CA THR A 266 -0.26 16.26 25.73
C THR A 266 -0.75 16.15 24.28
N ALA A 267 0.14 15.84 23.33
CA ALA A 267 -0.23 15.66 21.94
C ALA A 267 -0.92 14.30 21.67
N ILE A 268 -0.68 13.28 22.51
CA ILE A 268 -1.16 11.92 22.27
C ILE A 268 -2.69 11.83 22.28
N PRO A 269 -3.44 12.33 23.29
CA PRO A 269 -4.90 12.30 23.25
C PRO A 269 -5.49 13.03 22.04
N ILE A 270 -4.85 14.14 21.63
CA ILE A 270 -5.27 14.91 20.45
C ILE A 270 -5.10 14.05 19.20
N TRP A 271 -3.93 13.43 19.03
CA TRP A 271 -3.65 12.55 17.91
C TRP A 271 -4.60 11.35 17.90
N GLN A 272 -4.79 10.64 19.03
CA GLN A 272 -5.66 9.47 19.13
C GLN A 272 -7.11 9.79 18.73
N ASN A 273 -7.67 10.91 19.20
CA ASN A 273 -9.03 11.32 18.88
C ASN A 273 -9.15 11.71 17.40
N SER A 274 -8.17 12.44 16.89
CA SER A 274 -8.15 12.89 15.49
C SER A 274 -8.00 11.74 14.51
N ILE A 275 -7.02 10.83 14.71
CA ILE A 275 -6.83 9.69 13.81
C ILE A 275 -8.03 8.74 13.84
N LYS A 276 -8.65 8.51 15.01
CA LYS A 276 -9.88 7.74 15.12
C LYS A 276 -11.02 8.36 14.31
N SER A 277 -11.16 9.68 14.35
CA SER A 277 -12.13 10.42 13.53
C SER A 277 -11.84 10.28 12.05
N LEU A 278 -10.57 10.42 11.62
CA LEU A 278 -10.18 10.29 10.22
C LEU A 278 -10.43 8.87 9.69
N ILE A 279 -10.10 7.83 10.45
CA ILE A 279 -10.39 6.43 10.07
C ILE A 279 -11.90 6.19 9.95
N ALA A 280 -12.72 6.73 10.85
CA ALA A 280 -14.18 6.64 10.73
C ALA A 280 -14.68 7.37 9.47
N ASN A 281 -14.05 8.49 9.11
CA ASN A 281 -14.39 9.29 7.94
C ASN A 281 -13.88 8.73 6.61
N PHE A 282 -13.05 7.70 6.61
CA PHE A 282 -12.75 6.90 5.42
C PHE A 282 -14.01 6.29 4.77
N ARG A 283 -15.10 6.14 5.55
CA ARG A 283 -16.42 5.70 5.05
C ARG A 283 -17.49 6.78 5.08
N ARG A 284 -17.46 7.66 6.08
CA ARG A 284 -18.55 8.64 6.33
C ARG A 284 -18.42 9.90 5.48
N HIS A 285 -17.18 10.30 5.16
CA HIS A 285 -16.85 11.50 4.37
C HIS A 285 -17.45 12.80 4.95
N ASP A 286 -17.54 12.92 6.28
CA ASP A 286 -18.00 14.14 6.97
C ASP A 286 -16.87 15.19 6.96
N VAL A 287 -16.97 16.16 6.05
CA VAL A 287 -15.97 17.21 5.84
C VAL A 287 -15.70 18.02 7.10
N LYS A 288 -16.73 18.29 7.92
CA LYS A 288 -16.56 19.05 9.16
C LYS A 288 -15.69 18.29 10.14
N GLN A 289 -15.96 17.00 10.37
CA GLN A 289 -15.15 16.17 11.27
C GLN A 289 -13.72 16.02 10.77
N ILE A 290 -13.51 15.89 9.45
CA ILE A 290 -12.18 15.85 8.85
C ILE A 290 -11.43 17.15 9.10
N HIS A 291 -12.09 18.30 8.89
CA HIS A 291 -11.50 19.62 9.10
C HIS A 291 -11.15 19.86 10.59
N ASP A 292 -12.06 19.52 11.51
CA ASP A 292 -11.84 19.66 12.95
C ASP A 292 -10.63 18.80 13.41
N ALA A 293 -10.54 17.56 12.94
CA ALA A 293 -9.40 16.68 13.20
C ALA A 293 -8.09 17.27 12.65
N LYS A 294 -8.09 17.76 11.41
CA LYS A 294 -6.92 18.41 10.78
C LYS A 294 -6.45 19.62 11.59
N SER A 295 -7.37 20.49 11.99
CA SER A 295 -7.04 21.71 12.76
C SER A 295 -6.43 21.36 14.13
N ALA A 296 -6.99 20.38 14.85
CA ALA A 296 -6.46 19.92 16.12
C ALA A 296 -5.02 19.35 15.97
N LEU A 297 -4.77 18.56 14.93
CA LEU A 297 -3.45 17.98 14.63
C LEU A 297 -2.42 19.04 14.27
N MET A 298 -2.79 20.06 13.47
CA MET A 298 -1.90 21.18 13.15
C MET A 298 -1.50 21.94 14.40
N THR A 299 -2.44 22.19 15.31
CA THR A 299 -2.18 22.85 16.59
C THR A 299 -1.25 22.01 17.47
N ALA A 300 -1.48 20.69 17.56
CA ALA A 300 -0.61 19.78 18.32
C ALA A 300 0.81 19.77 17.74
N ARG A 301 0.94 19.71 16.40
CA ARG A 301 2.24 19.76 15.70
C ARG A 301 3.02 21.03 16.02
N SER A 302 2.37 22.21 16.01
CA SER A 302 3.02 23.49 16.34
C SER A 302 3.54 23.50 17.77
N ARG A 303 2.71 23.05 18.74
CA ARG A 303 3.09 22.96 20.14
C ARG A 303 4.27 22.01 20.41
N LEU A 304 4.38 20.90 19.68
CA LEU A 304 5.51 19.99 19.74
C LEU A 304 6.78 20.65 19.20
N SER A 305 6.69 21.37 18.08
CA SER A 305 7.82 22.12 17.52
C SER A 305 8.34 23.23 18.47
N GLU A 306 7.43 23.93 19.14
CA GLU A 306 7.76 24.91 20.18
C GLU A 306 8.46 24.24 21.38
N PHE A 307 7.98 23.06 21.77
CA PHE A 307 8.61 22.28 22.85
C PHE A 307 10.02 21.82 22.47
N GLU A 308 10.23 21.28 21.28
CA GLU A 308 11.54 20.87 20.75
C GLU A 308 12.54 22.04 20.83
N THR A 309 12.12 23.25 20.46
CA THR A 309 12.96 24.44 20.58
C THR A 309 13.30 24.78 22.03
N SER A 310 12.32 24.70 22.94
CA SER A 310 12.49 25.03 24.37
C SER A 310 13.40 24.05 25.12
N LEU A 311 13.57 22.82 24.65
CA LEU A 311 14.46 21.83 25.27
C LEU A 311 15.92 22.28 25.30
N TRP A 312 16.34 23.01 24.29
CA TRP A 312 17.73 23.49 24.16
C TRP A 312 17.99 24.80 24.91
N GLU A 313 16.92 25.49 25.35
CA GLU A 313 17.00 26.72 26.14
C GLU A 313 16.91 26.48 27.65
N GLY A 314 16.38 25.30 28.06
CA GLY A 314 15.91 25.05 29.43
C GLY A 314 16.90 24.40 30.38
N GLY A 315 18.16 24.13 30.04
CA GLY A 315 19.17 23.57 30.96
C GLY A 315 18.92 22.11 31.38
N HIS A 316 18.17 21.33 30.57
CA HIS A 316 18.01 19.89 30.77
C HIS A 316 19.35 19.15 30.65
N GLU A 317 19.47 18.01 31.31
CA GLU A 317 20.60 17.12 31.08
C GLU A 317 20.58 16.66 29.61
N THR A 318 21.75 16.61 28.98
CA THR A 318 21.86 16.36 27.52
C THR A 318 21.18 15.06 27.10
N GLN A 319 21.25 14.00 27.90
CA GLN A 319 20.62 12.71 27.58
C GLN A 319 19.09 12.79 27.66
N GLU A 320 18.57 13.49 28.66
CA GLU A 320 17.14 13.72 28.83
C GLU A 320 16.59 14.58 27.70
N ALA A 321 17.27 15.69 27.37
CA ALA A 321 16.87 16.55 26.26
C ALA A 321 16.84 15.79 24.93
N LEU A 322 17.85 14.97 24.64
CA LEU A 322 17.88 14.14 23.42
C LEU A 322 16.76 13.10 23.36
N PHE A 323 16.44 12.50 24.50
CA PHE A 323 15.31 11.55 24.59
C PHE A 323 13.99 12.25 24.32
N LEU A 324 13.72 13.38 24.99
CA LEU A 324 12.50 14.16 24.83
C LEU A 324 12.34 14.70 23.41
N ASP A 325 13.46 15.13 22.80
CA ASP A 325 13.49 15.59 21.42
C ASP A 325 13.08 14.49 20.42
N LYS A 326 13.69 13.31 20.52
CA LYS A 326 13.34 12.16 19.66
C LYS A 326 11.90 11.69 19.86
N LEU A 327 11.42 11.68 21.10
CA LEU A 327 10.04 11.33 21.42
C LEU A 327 9.06 12.36 20.82
N SER A 328 9.35 13.65 21.04
CA SER A 328 8.56 14.76 20.51
C SER A 328 8.55 14.76 18.96
N GLU A 329 9.71 14.57 18.33
CA GLU A 329 9.80 14.46 16.87
C GLU A 329 8.90 13.36 16.33
N SER A 330 8.94 12.16 16.93
CA SER A 330 8.08 11.05 16.49
C SER A 330 6.60 11.39 16.63
N LEU A 331 6.17 11.98 17.75
CA LEU A 331 4.80 12.43 17.94
C LEU A 331 4.40 13.54 16.94
N ARG A 332 5.30 14.46 16.66
CA ARG A 332 5.10 15.51 15.65
C ARG A 332 4.94 14.94 14.25
N ARG A 333 5.70 13.87 13.91
CA ARG A 333 5.55 13.13 12.65
C ARG A 333 4.20 12.41 12.57
N LEU A 334 3.75 11.75 13.65
CA LEU A 334 2.40 11.17 13.69
C LEU A 334 1.31 12.21 13.39
N CYS A 335 1.41 13.40 14.01
CA CYS A 335 0.48 14.49 13.72
C CYS A 335 0.56 14.94 12.25
N ALA A 336 1.77 15.09 11.68
CA ALA A 336 1.96 15.50 10.30
C ALA A 336 1.33 14.51 9.31
N TYR A 337 1.63 13.21 9.44
CA TYR A 337 1.04 12.18 8.57
C TYR A 337 -0.47 12.07 8.71
N SER A 338 -1.01 12.35 9.91
CA SER A 338 -2.47 12.41 10.09
C SER A 338 -3.09 13.63 9.42
N VAL A 339 -2.37 14.76 9.32
CA VAL A 339 -2.78 15.93 8.51
C VAL A 339 -2.81 15.56 7.03
N ASP A 340 -1.77 14.88 6.52
CA ASP A 340 -1.72 14.39 5.14
C ASP A 340 -2.92 13.47 4.85
N MET A 341 -3.23 12.54 5.77
CA MET A 341 -4.41 11.69 5.65
C MET A 341 -5.73 12.49 5.59
N ALA A 342 -5.87 13.55 6.38
CA ALA A 342 -7.05 14.40 6.34
C ALA A 342 -7.20 15.10 4.97
N GLU A 343 -6.09 15.56 4.37
CA GLU A 343 -6.09 16.15 3.03
C GLU A 343 -6.51 15.14 1.96
N ILE A 344 -5.99 13.92 2.03
CA ILE A 344 -6.37 12.84 1.11
C ILE A 344 -7.87 12.53 1.22
N LEU A 345 -8.43 12.49 2.45
CA LEU A 345 -9.86 12.25 2.65
C LEU A 345 -10.72 13.39 2.06
N LEU A 346 -10.26 14.64 2.12
CA LEU A 346 -10.93 15.77 1.46
C LEU A 346 -10.85 15.65 -0.07
N ASN A 347 -9.72 15.17 -0.62
CA ASN A 347 -9.58 14.92 -2.05
C ASN A 347 -10.59 13.86 -2.51
N ILE A 348 -10.70 12.73 -1.78
CA ILE A 348 -11.66 11.66 -2.06
C ILE A 348 -13.11 12.21 -2.00
N HIS A 349 -13.43 12.98 -0.98
CA HIS A 349 -14.75 13.62 -0.85
C HIS A 349 -15.05 14.52 -2.05
N SER A 350 -14.11 15.39 -2.44
CA SER A 350 -14.29 16.30 -3.57
C SER A 350 -14.46 15.57 -4.90
N HIS A 351 -13.67 14.50 -5.12
CA HIS A 351 -13.80 13.67 -6.33
C HIS A 351 -15.17 13.00 -6.43
N ARG A 352 -15.68 12.44 -5.33
CA ARG A 352 -17.01 11.80 -5.29
C ARG A 352 -18.18 12.76 -5.56
N ASN A 353 -18.00 14.04 -5.22
CA ASN A 353 -19.02 15.07 -5.41
C ASN A 353 -18.79 15.92 -6.68
N ALA A 354 -17.76 15.62 -7.47
CA ALA A 354 -17.54 16.30 -8.74
C ALA A 354 -18.59 15.87 -9.76
N THR A 355 -19.23 16.86 -10.42
CA THR A 355 -20.20 16.64 -11.49
C THR A 355 -19.64 17.16 -12.79
N GLU A 356 -19.78 16.37 -13.87
CA GLU A 356 -19.42 16.81 -15.22
C GLU A 356 -20.56 17.69 -15.76
N VAL A 357 -20.22 18.90 -16.21
CA VAL A 357 -21.15 19.83 -16.87
C VAL A 357 -20.77 19.90 -18.34
N THR A 358 -21.73 19.64 -19.22
CA THR A 358 -21.54 19.85 -20.66
C THR A 358 -21.43 21.35 -20.94
N LEU A 359 -20.31 21.79 -21.53
CA LEU A 359 -20.04 23.18 -21.92
C LEU A 359 -20.66 23.50 -23.27
#